data_e55d58b4ef891e5b97ab1992a55a248b
#
_entry.id   e55d58b4ef891e5b97ab1992a55a248b
#
_cell.length_a   1.000
_cell.length_b   1.000
_cell.length_c   1.000
_cell.angle_alpha   90.00
_cell.angle_beta   90.00
_cell.angle_gamma   90.00
#
_symmetry.space_group_name_H-M   'P 1'
#
loop_
_entity.id
_entity.type
_entity.pdbx_description
1 polymer ?
#
loop_
_entity_poly.entity_id
_entity_poly.type
_entity_poly.pdbx_seq_one_letter_code
_entity_poly.pdbx_strand_id
1 'polypeptide(L)'
;MSNTAGDAAASGKVLTQAEIDALLGYGDGPGGGADQSGMQRIINAGLVSYERLPMLEIVVDRLVRIMSTSLRNFTSDNVEVGIDNIVSLRFGDYLNSIPMPAMLAVFKVEEWDNYGLMVVDSALIYSIIDVLLGGRRGTAAMRIEGRPYTTIERTLVERLIRLVLHDMTASFEPLTPVTFRFERLEVNPRFAIISRVSNAAVLVRLRIDMDDRGGRLEMLLPYATLEPVRELLLQQFMGERFGRDSIWETHLAEQLWDTEVDLDVVLDEQVMRLSDVMALQVGDRIMLGAAAGSPVRVRCGAVPLFEARVGRRKDRVAIRIDRECSRPARPGRAELAAPA
;
A
#
# COMPACT_ATOMS: atom_id res chain seq x y z
N MET A 1 -12.70 73.66 19.14
CA MET A 1 -13.08 73.92 17.76
C MET A 1 -12.24 73.08 16.83
N SER A 2 -12.92 72.35 16.03
CA SER A 2 -12.51 71.74 14.74
C SER A 2 -11.52 70.59 14.78
N ASN A 3 -11.99 69.39 14.68
CA ASN A 3 -12.36 68.66 13.45
C ASN A 3 -11.13 68.30 12.60
N THR A 4 -10.83 67.05 12.45
CA THR A 4 -11.23 66.32 11.26
C THR A 4 -10.90 64.84 11.34
N ALA A 5 -11.78 64.07 10.77
CA ALA A 5 -11.87 62.65 10.58
C ALA A 5 -10.79 62.06 9.65
N GLY A 6 -10.47 60.78 9.88
CA GLY A 6 -10.48 59.69 8.89
C GLY A 6 -9.33 59.69 7.89
N ASP A 7 -8.49 58.68 7.99
CA ASP A 7 -8.31 57.82 6.84
C ASP A 7 -7.68 56.47 7.27
N ALA A 8 -8.41 55.44 7.07
CA ALA A 8 -7.94 54.05 7.25
C ALA A 8 -7.32 53.61 5.94
N ALA A 9 -6.00 53.70 5.83
CA ALA A 9 -5.25 53.09 4.74
C ALA A 9 -4.44 51.93 5.27
N ALA A 10 -4.72 50.74 4.71
CA ALA A 10 -4.01 49.50 4.93
C ALA A 10 -2.51 49.69 4.67
N SER A 11 -1.72 49.85 5.72
CA SER A 11 -0.27 49.79 5.64
C SER A 11 0.17 48.31 5.59
N GLY A 12 0.45 47.82 4.37
CA GLY A 12 1.31 46.66 4.22
C GLY A 12 2.59 46.94 5.01
N LYS A 13 2.86 46.12 6.03
CA LYS A 13 4.11 46.19 6.79
C LYS A 13 5.27 45.95 5.82
N VAL A 14 5.88 47.01 5.35
CA VAL A 14 7.17 46.93 4.66
C VAL A 14 8.19 46.57 5.72
N LEU A 15 8.81 45.42 5.56
CA LEU A 15 9.88 44.95 6.44
C LEU A 15 11.02 46.01 6.45
N THR A 16 11.50 46.34 7.64
CA THR A 16 12.65 47.23 7.79
C THR A 16 13.93 46.57 7.29
N GLN A 17 14.92 47.38 6.85
CA GLN A 17 16.21 46.85 6.40
C GLN A 17 16.86 45.92 7.44
N ALA A 18 16.72 46.24 8.73
CA ALA A 18 17.24 45.40 9.82
C ALA A 18 16.50 44.04 9.93
N GLU A 19 15.21 43.98 9.63
CA GLU A 19 14.45 42.74 9.60
C GLU A 19 14.79 41.91 8.37
N ILE A 20 15.08 42.58 7.23
CA ILE A 20 15.56 41.91 6.02
C ILE A 20 16.97 41.35 6.24
N ASP A 21 17.88 42.11 6.87
CA ASP A 21 19.24 41.67 7.19
C ASP A 21 19.26 40.56 8.23
N ALA A 22 18.34 40.58 9.21
CA ALA A 22 18.15 39.46 10.19
C ALA A 22 17.59 38.19 9.52
N LEU A 23 16.67 38.33 8.57
CA LEU A 23 16.13 37.21 7.77
C LEU A 23 17.15 36.66 6.78
N LEU A 24 18.05 37.45 6.26
CA LEU A 24 19.12 37.07 5.35
C LEU A 24 20.42 36.61 6.05
N GLY A 25 20.46 36.73 7.39
CA GLY A 25 21.61 36.27 8.17
C GLY A 25 22.83 37.21 8.19
N TYR A 26 22.65 38.48 7.87
CA TYR A 26 23.69 39.53 7.92
C TYR A 26 23.78 40.23 9.31
N GLY A 27 23.47 39.53 10.40
CA GLY A 27 23.65 40.03 11.75
C GLY A 27 25.06 39.75 12.26
N ASP A 28 25.92 40.82 12.34
CA ASP A 28 27.21 40.77 13.00
C ASP A 28 27.05 40.51 14.52
N GLY A 29 27.42 39.30 14.95
CA GLY A 29 27.60 38.96 16.37
C GLY A 29 28.76 37.98 16.54
N PRO A 30 29.77 38.24 17.43
CA PRO A 30 30.96 37.43 17.56
C PRO A 30 30.71 36.21 18.44
N GLY A 31 30.67 35.02 17.84
CA GLY A 31 30.56 33.75 18.58
C GLY A 31 30.45 32.53 17.70
N GLY A 32 31.59 31.84 17.48
CA GLY A 32 31.88 30.72 16.63
C GLY A 32 30.87 29.57 16.57
N GLY A 33 30.60 29.15 15.36
CA GLY A 33 29.91 27.95 14.94
C GLY A 33 29.49 28.13 13.50
N ALA A 34 29.97 27.28 12.56
CA ALA A 34 29.71 27.39 11.14
C ALA A 34 28.21 27.49 10.83
N ASP A 35 27.69 28.71 10.90
CA ASP A 35 26.32 29.04 10.48
C ASP A 35 26.23 28.95 8.97
N GLN A 36 25.63 27.88 8.49
CA GLN A 36 25.14 27.82 7.12
C GLN A 36 24.23 29.04 6.91
N SER A 37 24.59 29.92 5.96
CA SER A 37 23.83 31.14 5.69
C SER A 37 22.32 30.84 5.56
N GLY A 38 21.47 31.74 6.05
CA GLY A 38 20.00 31.56 5.97
C GLY A 38 19.53 31.25 4.54
N MET A 39 20.26 31.77 3.52
CA MET A 39 20.06 31.48 2.12
C MET A 39 20.41 30.01 1.78
N GLN A 40 21.44 29.43 2.38
CA GLN A 40 21.76 28.00 2.23
C GLN A 40 20.72 27.11 2.91
N ARG A 41 20.12 27.56 4.04
CA ARG A 41 18.98 26.87 4.65
C ARG A 41 17.74 26.92 3.76
N ILE A 42 17.44 28.05 3.14
CA ILE A 42 16.31 28.21 2.21
C ILE A 42 16.55 27.42 0.93
N ILE A 43 17.76 27.47 0.35
CA ILE A 43 18.14 26.65 -0.82
C ILE A 43 18.11 25.17 -0.46
N ASN A 44 18.59 24.79 0.71
CA ASN A 44 18.57 23.42 1.18
C ASN A 44 17.15 22.94 1.53
N ALA A 45 16.27 23.80 2.04
CA ALA A 45 14.86 23.50 2.29
C ALA A 45 14.03 23.48 1.01
N GLY A 46 14.33 24.37 0.04
CA GLY A 46 13.60 24.46 -1.24
C GLY A 46 13.98 23.40 -2.26
N LEU A 47 15.17 22.77 -2.12
CA LEU A 47 15.62 21.70 -3.02
C LEU A 47 15.06 20.32 -2.66
N VAL A 48 14.39 20.18 -1.55
CA VAL A 48 13.78 18.92 -1.11
C VAL A 48 12.33 19.19 -0.74
N SER A 49 11.50 19.43 -1.75
CA SER A 49 10.05 19.25 -1.61
C SER A 49 9.85 17.75 -1.44
N TYR A 50 9.77 17.30 -0.20
CA TYR A 50 9.49 15.90 0.13
C TYR A 50 8.03 15.61 -0.21
N GLU A 51 7.81 15.01 -1.36
CA GLU A 51 6.50 14.49 -1.70
C GLU A 51 6.13 13.41 -0.67
N ARG A 52 4.99 13.59 -0.05
CA ARG A 52 4.41 12.56 0.81
C ARG A 52 3.89 11.44 -0.07
N LEU A 53 4.22 10.20 0.25
CA LEU A 53 3.83 9.00 -0.49
C LEU A 53 2.81 8.19 0.33
N PRO A 54 1.50 8.54 0.29
CA PRO A 54 0.50 7.92 1.16
C PRO A 54 0.39 6.40 0.97
N MET A 55 0.53 5.93 -0.28
CA MET A 55 0.46 4.50 -0.56
C MET A 55 1.65 3.73 -0.02
N LEU A 56 2.83 4.36 0.10
CA LEU A 56 3.98 3.73 0.74
C LEU A 56 3.73 3.49 2.23
N GLU A 57 3.06 4.41 2.93
CA GLU A 57 2.69 4.22 4.34
C GLU A 57 1.82 2.95 4.50
N ILE A 58 0.86 2.73 3.59
CA ILE A 58 -0.01 1.54 3.61
C ILE A 58 0.75 0.25 3.30
N VAL A 59 1.67 0.29 2.34
CA VAL A 59 2.53 -0.86 2.01
C VAL A 59 3.41 -1.22 3.21
N VAL A 60 3.96 -0.22 3.91
CA VAL A 60 4.78 -0.44 5.11
C VAL A 60 3.94 -0.97 6.27
N ASP A 61 2.70 -0.50 6.47
CA ASP A 61 1.77 -1.07 7.46
C ASP A 61 1.48 -2.56 7.18
N ARG A 62 1.33 -2.92 5.92
CA ARG A 62 1.18 -4.32 5.50
C ARG A 62 2.45 -5.12 5.78
N LEU A 63 3.61 -4.55 5.42
CA LEU A 63 4.91 -5.17 5.68
C LEU A 63 5.08 -5.51 7.16
N VAL A 64 4.79 -4.58 8.05
CA VAL A 64 4.89 -4.78 9.52
C VAL A 64 4.06 -5.97 10.00
N ARG A 65 2.83 -6.13 9.48
CA ARG A 65 1.98 -7.28 9.82
C ARG A 65 2.57 -8.61 9.33
N ILE A 66 3.05 -8.66 8.10
CA ILE A 66 3.68 -9.85 7.51
C ILE A 66 4.96 -10.17 8.28
N MET A 67 5.85 -9.17 8.46
CA MET A 67 7.10 -9.33 9.20
C MET A 67 6.90 -9.84 10.63
N SER A 68 5.89 -9.34 11.35
CA SER A 68 5.61 -9.81 12.71
C SER A 68 5.36 -11.33 12.74
N THR A 69 4.67 -11.86 11.73
CA THR A 69 4.41 -13.29 11.61
C THR A 69 5.66 -14.05 11.18
N SER A 70 6.36 -13.56 10.16
CA SER A 70 7.57 -14.20 9.63
C SER A 70 8.69 -14.25 10.67
N LEU A 71 8.88 -13.16 11.42
CA LEU A 71 9.90 -13.09 12.47
C LEU A 71 9.57 -13.98 13.68
N ARG A 72 8.29 -14.09 14.08
CA ARG A 72 7.87 -15.06 15.11
C ARG A 72 8.22 -16.50 14.70
N ASN A 73 7.94 -16.85 13.44
CA ASN A 73 8.28 -18.17 12.92
C ASN A 73 9.79 -18.40 12.83
N PHE A 74 10.55 -17.35 12.47
CA PHE A 74 12.00 -17.41 12.33
C PHE A 74 12.72 -17.55 13.68
N THR A 75 12.28 -16.80 14.70
CA THR A 75 12.89 -16.78 16.03
C THR A 75 12.28 -17.80 16.97
N SER A 76 11.06 -18.29 16.69
CA SER A 76 10.23 -19.08 17.60
C SER A 76 9.98 -18.36 18.94
N ASP A 77 9.97 -17.02 18.92
CA ASP A 77 9.72 -16.16 20.07
C ASP A 77 8.62 -15.13 19.74
N ASN A 78 8.11 -14.46 20.77
CA ASN A 78 7.13 -13.40 20.56
C ASN A 78 7.82 -12.15 20.03
N VAL A 79 7.57 -11.82 18.77
CA VAL A 79 8.15 -10.65 18.09
C VAL A 79 7.04 -9.68 17.73
N GLU A 80 7.24 -8.43 18.07
CA GLU A 80 6.38 -7.33 17.70
C GLU A 80 7.16 -6.32 16.84
N VAL A 81 6.60 -5.97 15.68
CA VAL A 81 7.20 -5.00 14.77
C VAL A 81 6.32 -3.75 14.75
N GLY A 82 6.94 -2.59 14.85
CA GLY A 82 6.26 -1.30 14.80
C GLY A 82 6.97 -0.33 13.85
N ILE A 83 6.22 0.63 13.33
CA ILE A 83 6.77 1.74 12.55
C ILE A 83 7.11 2.87 13.50
N ASP A 84 8.40 3.26 13.56
CA ASP A 84 8.80 4.45 14.32
C ASP A 84 8.50 5.71 13.52
N ASN A 85 8.98 5.81 12.28
CA ASN A 85 8.68 6.93 11.38
C ASN A 85 9.01 6.59 9.93
N ILE A 86 8.41 7.38 9.03
CA ILE A 86 8.73 7.41 7.60
C ILE A 86 9.09 8.85 7.27
N VAL A 87 10.32 9.09 6.86
CA VAL A 87 10.84 10.44 6.59
C VAL A 87 11.62 10.45 5.29
N SER A 88 11.57 11.59 4.62
CA SER A 88 12.42 11.85 3.46
C SER A 88 13.63 12.66 3.87
N LEU A 89 14.79 12.29 3.35
CA LEU A 89 16.07 12.89 3.69
C LEU A 89 17.06 12.74 2.53
N ARG A 90 18.24 13.37 2.64
CA ARG A 90 19.32 13.18 1.68
C ARG A 90 20.08 11.90 1.97
N PHE A 91 20.40 11.16 0.92
CA PHE A 91 21.14 9.90 1.01
C PHE A 91 22.48 10.06 1.76
N GLY A 92 23.21 11.13 1.48
CA GLY A 92 24.50 11.40 2.13
C GLY A 92 24.38 11.73 3.64
N ASP A 93 23.36 12.49 4.01
CA ASP A 93 23.11 12.84 5.40
C ASP A 93 22.76 11.59 6.22
N TYR A 94 21.98 10.69 5.62
CA TYR A 94 21.67 9.42 6.25
C TYR A 94 22.90 8.55 6.46
N LEU A 95 23.75 8.36 5.43
CA LEU A 95 24.97 7.54 5.57
C LEU A 95 25.88 8.04 6.69
N ASN A 96 25.95 9.36 6.89
CA ASN A 96 26.74 9.96 7.97
C ASN A 96 26.08 9.84 9.34
N SER A 97 24.77 9.58 9.41
CA SER A 97 24.00 9.46 10.64
C SER A 97 23.89 8.03 11.17
N ILE A 98 24.32 7.02 10.41
CA ILE A 98 24.21 5.61 10.81
C ILE A 98 25.07 5.36 12.06
N PRO A 99 24.46 4.92 13.18
CA PRO A 99 25.22 4.58 14.37
C PRO A 99 26.03 3.31 14.14
N MET A 100 27.32 3.37 14.38
CA MET A 100 28.22 2.22 14.25
C MET A 100 28.43 1.54 15.61
N PRO A 101 28.54 0.21 15.67
CA PRO A 101 28.56 -0.76 14.58
C PRO A 101 27.15 -1.13 14.07
N ALA A 102 26.99 -1.28 12.76
CA ALA A 102 25.77 -1.73 12.12
C ALA A 102 26.10 -2.66 10.94
N MET A 103 25.14 -3.43 10.47
CA MET A 103 25.24 -4.16 9.21
C MET A 103 24.34 -3.52 8.15
N LEU A 104 24.90 -3.29 6.96
CA LEU A 104 24.25 -2.64 5.84
C LEU A 104 24.07 -3.64 4.71
N ALA A 105 22.84 -3.95 4.36
CA ALA A 105 22.53 -4.81 3.24
C ALA A 105 22.11 -3.99 2.03
N VAL A 106 22.82 -4.14 0.95
CA VAL A 106 22.41 -3.63 -0.35
C VAL A 106 21.51 -4.69 -0.99
N PHE A 107 20.35 -4.27 -1.47
CA PHE A 107 19.43 -5.11 -2.21
C PHE A 107 19.05 -4.46 -3.54
N LYS A 108 18.78 -5.28 -4.52
CA LYS A 108 18.32 -4.87 -5.85
C LYS A 108 16.81 -5.07 -5.95
N VAL A 109 16.15 -4.13 -6.60
CA VAL A 109 14.75 -4.23 -7.01
C VAL A 109 14.77 -4.60 -8.49
N GLU A 110 14.41 -5.85 -8.81
CA GLU A 110 14.67 -6.42 -10.14
C GLU A 110 13.91 -5.66 -11.23
N GLU A 111 12.62 -5.43 -11.03
CA GLU A 111 11.73 -4.83 -12.03
C GLU A 111 11.98 -3.32 -12.22
N TRP A 112 12.57 -2.66 -11.22
CA TRP A 112 12.89 -1.23 -11.28
C TRP A 112 14.35 -0.97 -11.65
N ASP A 113 15.15 -2.03 -11.80
CA ASP A 113 16.61 -2.03 -12.08
C ASP A 113 17.39 -1.04 -11.20
N ASN A 114 17.03 -0.92 -9.95
CA ASN A 114 17.60 -0.01 -8.98
C ASN A 114 17.85 -0.69 -7.64
N TYR A 115 18.50 0.04 -6.73
CA TYR A 115 18.96 -0.50 -5.45
C TYR A 115 18.29 0.21 -4.27
N GLY A 116 18.19 -0.51 -3.16
CA GLY A 116 17.85 0.00 -1.85
C GLY A 116 18.88 -0.45 -0.80
N LEU A 117 18.81 0.17 0.35
CA LEU A 117 19.70 -0.12 1.48
C LEU A 117 18.85 -0.50 2.69
N MET A 118 19.25 -1.56 3.37
CA MET A 118 18.66 -1.97 4.65
C MET A 118 19.76 -1.94 5.70
N VAL A 119 19.51 -1.28 6.83
CA VAL A 119 20.46 -1.16 7.92
C VAL A 119 19.89 -1.83 9.16
N VAL A 120 20.66 -2.73 9.71
CA VAL A 120 20.33 -3.46 10.94
C VAL A 120 21.25 -2.95 12.04
N ASP A 121 20.69 -2.43 13.11
CA ASP A 121 21.47 -1.95 14.24
C ASP A 121 22.08 -3.10 15.05
N SER A 122 23.13 -2.82 15.80
CA SER A 122 23.82 -3.83 16.59
C SER A 122 22.94 -4.42 17.71
N ALA A 123 22.01 -3.65 18.25
CA ALA A 123 21.11 -4.13 19.29
C ALA A 123 20.20 -5.23 18.74
N LEU A 124 19.62 -5.02 17.56
CA LEU A 124 18.79 -6.02 16.88
C LEU A 124 19.63 -7.25 16.47
N ILE A 125 20.83 -7.03 15.92
CA ILE A 125 21.73 -8.12 15.52
C ILE A 125 22.00 -9.06 16.71
N TYR A 126 22.44 -8.54 17.85
CA TYR A 126 22.74 -9.36 19.00
C TYR A 126 21.48 -9.97 19.63
N SER A 127 20.36 -9.26 19.63
CA SER A 127 19.08 -9.78 20.12
C SER A 127 18.64 -11.01 19.35
N ILE A 128 18.69 -10.94 18.02
CA ILE A 128 18.30 -12.06 17.13
C ILE A 128 19.27 -13.24 17.27
N ILE A 129 20.59 -12.96 17.31
CA ILE A 129 21.61 -14.00 17.47
C ILE A 129 21.41 -14.73 18.79
N ASP A 130 21.18 -13.98 19.88
CA ASP A 130 20.99 -14.57 21.19
C ASP A 130 19.72 -15.44 21.24
N VAL A 131 18.61 -15.00 20.65
CA VAL A 131 17.38 -15.80 20.55
C VAL A 131 17.61 -17.07 19.71
N LEU A 132 18.23 -16.96 18.54
CA LEU A 132 18.48 -18.11 17.64
C LEU A 132 19.47 -19.13 18.22
N LEU A 133 20.38 -18.69 19.08
CA LEU A 133 21.32 -19.57 19.79
C LEU A 133 20.75 -20.13 21.10
N GLY A 134 19.48 -19.85 21.42
CA GLY A 134 18.81 -20.38 22.59
C GLY A 134 19.13 -19.62 23.88
N GLY A 135 19.53 -18.36 23.79
CA GLY A 135 19.77 -17.48 24.92
C GLY A 135 18.52 -17.34 25.81
N ARG A 136 18.67 -17.57 27.11
CA ARG A 136 17.57 -17.43 28.05
C ARG A 136 17.14 -15.98 28.17
N ARG A 137 15.84 -15.75 28.38
CA ARG A 137 15.29 -14.46 28.81
C ARG A 137 16.05 -14.06 30.09
N GLY A 138 16.88 -13.03 30.01
CA GLY A 138 17.73 -12.63 31.06
C GLY A 138 17.68 -11.12 31.28
N THR A 139 17.82 -10.72 32.56
CA THR A 139 17.84 -9.33 33.00
C THR A 139 19.11 -8.55 32.66
N ALA A 140 20.09 -9.17 32.02
CA ALA A 140 21.34 -8.51 31.63
C ALA A 140 21.19 -7.83 30.26
N ALA A 141 21.28 -6.51 30.25
CA ALA A 141 21.40 -5.74 29.01
C ALA A 141 22.59 -6.29 28.21
N MET A 142 22.34 -6.67 26.95
CA MET A 142 23.40 -7.14 26.07
C MET A 142 24.45 -6.04 25.90
N ARG A 143 25.70 -6.32 26.27
CA ARG A 143 26.80 -5.40 25.99
C ARG A 143 27.09 -5.40 24.50
N ILE A 144 26.92 -4.25 23.91
CA ILE A 144 27.33 -4.01 22.53
C ILE A 144 28.86 -3.91 22.53
N GLU A 145 29.53 -4.98 22.14
CA GLU A 145 30.98 -4.99 21.98
C GLU A 145 31.34 -4.38 20.60
N GLY A 146 32.21 -3.39 20.61
CA GLY A 146 32.71 -2.74 19.37
C GLY A 146 33.67 -3.61 18.53
N ARG A 147 33.46 -4.95 18.52
CA ARG A 147 34.27 -5.92 17.78
C ARG A 147 33.72 -6.12 16.37
N PRO A 148 34.56 -6.55 15.43
CA PRO A 148 34.10 -6.97 14.11
C PRO A 148 33.11 -8.16 14.21
N TYR A 149 32.08 -8.13 13.36
CA TYR A 149 31.11 -9.23 13.28
C TYR A 149 31.76 -10.50 12.73
N THR A 150 31.43 -11.62 13.36
CA THR A 150 31.89 -12.96 12.94
C THR A 150 31.16 -13.42 11.67
N THR A 151 31.68 -14.45 11.02
CA THR A 151 31.04 -15.06 9.85
C THR A 151 29.67 -15.64 10.19
N ILE A 152 29.51 -16.23 11.39
CA ILE A 152 28.21 -16.78 11.87
C ILE A 152 27.18 -15.66 12.00
N GLU A 153 27.55 -14.57 12.67
CA GLU A 153 26.67 -13.39 12.84
C GLU A 153 26.24 -12.81 11.49
N ARG A 154 27.16 -12.67 10.56
CA ARG A 154 26.88 -12.21 9.20
C ARG A 154 25.91 -13.12 8.46
N THR A 155 26.08 -14.45 8.55
CA THR A 155 25.20 -15.42 7.90
C THR A 155 23.80 -15.41 8.48
N LEU A 156 23.67 -15.26 9.80
CA LEU A 156 22.36 -15.17 10.46
C LEU A 156 21.62 -13.88 10.09
N VAL A 157 22.33 -12.75 10.06
CA VAL A 157 21.76 -11.46 9.64
C VAL A 157 21.39 -11.49 8.14
N GLU A 158 22.20 -12.09 7.29
CA GLU A 158 21.86 -12.27 5.88
C GLU A 158 20.56 -13.07 5.71
N ARG A 159 20.38 -14.12 6.51
CA ARG A 159 19.15 -14.92 6.50
C ARG A 159 17.94 -14.10 6.95
N LEU A 160 18.11 -13.27 7.99
CA LEU A 160 17.09 -12.32 8.42
C LEU A 160 16.72 -11.35 7.30
N ILE A 161 17.71 -10.75 6.65
CA ILE A 161 17.50 -9.77 5.58
C ILE A 161 16.76 -10.40 4.41
N ARG A 162 17.12 -11.62 4.01
CA ARG A 162 16.40 -12.35 2.95
C ARG A 162 14.94 -12.60 3.30
N LEU A 163 14.64 -12.90 4.57
CA LEU A 163 13.28 -13.04 5.06
C LEU A 163 12.51 -11.72 4.91
N VAL A 164 13.09 -10.61 5.39
CA VAL A 164 12.45 -9.29 5.30
C VAL A 164 12.24 -8.86 3.84
N LEU A 165 13.18 -9.11 2.94
CA LEU A 165 13.04 -8.80 1.52
C LEU A 165 11.92 -9.63 0.86
N HIS A 166 11.75 -10.89 1.28
CA HIS A 166 10.63 -11.71 0.84
C HIS A 166 9.29 -11.13 1.31
N ASP A 167 9.22 -10.70 2.57
CA ASP A 167 8.03 -10.05 3.12
C ASP A 167 7.74 -8.70 2.44
N MET A 168 8.79 -7.95 2.05
CA MET A 168 8.64 -6.75 1.22
C MET A 168 8.01 -7.07 -0.14
N THR A 169 8.47 -8.11 -0.82
CA THR A 169 7.88 -8.58 -2.07
C THR A 169 6.38 -8.83 -1.91
N ALA A 170 5.97 -9.58 -0.89
CA ALA A 170 4.57 -9.84 -0.59
C ALA A 170 3.77 -8.59 -0.22
N SER A 171 4.42 -7.59 0.41
CA SER A 171 3.74 -6.35 0.79
C SER A 171 3.46 -5.42 -0.39
N PHE A 172 4.32 -5.43 -1.41
CA PHE A 172 4.16 -4.62 -2.62
C PHE A 172 3.27 -5.28 -3.68
N GLU A 173 3.06 -6.60 -3.63
CA GLU A 173 2.29 -7.36 -4.62
C GLU A 173 0.94 -6.73 -5.01
N PRO A 174 0.10 -6.19 -4.09
CA PRO A 174 -1.16 -5.57 -4.47
C PRO A 174 -1.03 -4.24 -5.20
N LEU A 175 0.11 -3.56 -5.07
CA LEU A 175 0.39 -2.31 -5.75
C LEU A 175 1.03 -2.56 -7.12
N THR A 176 2.09 -3.35 -7.12
CA THR A 176 2.82 -3.76 -8.32
C THR A 176 3.62 -5.02 -8.00
N PRO A 177 3.65 -6.02 -8.90
CA PRO A 177 4.53 -7.16 -8.72
C PRO A 177 5.98 -6.69 -8.80
N VAL A 178 6.74 -6.93 -7.73
CA VAL A 178 8.13 -6.53 -7.63
C VAL A 178 8.90 -7.51 -6.77
N THR A 179 10.16 -7.80 -7.15
CA THR A 179 11.04 -8.74 -6.45
C THR A 179 12.23 -8.00 -5.84
N PHE A 180 12.36 -8.11 -4.52
CA PHE A 180 13.50 -7.56 -3.79
C PHE A 180 14.53 -8.65 -3.57
N ARG A 181 15.73 -8.47 -4.12
CA ARG A 181 16.80 -9.45 -4.06
C ARG A 181 18.01 -8.94 -3.27
N PHE A 182 18.46 -9.73 -2.31
CA PHE A 182 19.69 -9.46 -1.59
C PHE A 182 20.89 -9.49 -2.55
N GLU A 183 21.75 -8.47 -2.48
CA GLU A 183 22.95 -8.36 -3.31
C GLU A 183 24.21 -8.61 -2.49
N ARG A 184 24.46 -7.80 -1.46
CA ARG A 184 25.65 -7.90 -0.61
C ARG A 184 25.43 -7.29 0.78
N LEU A 185 26.27 -7.73 1.72
CA LEU A 185 26.29 -7.25 3.10
C LEU A 185 27.59 -6.50 3.38
N GLU A 186 27.47 -5.26 3.84
CA GLU A 186 28.59 -4.36 4.16
C GLU A 186 28.55 -3.99 5.66
N VAL A 187 29.71 -3.68 6.21
CA VAL A 187 29.85 -3.18 7.58
C VAL A 187 30.34 -1.73 7.62
N ASN A 188 30.73 -1.19 6.45
CA ASN A 188 31.19 0.17 6.32
C ASN A 188 30.24 0.94 5.37
N PRO A 189 29.64 2.04 5.82
CA PRO A 189 28.73 2.83 5.01
C PRO A 189 29.33 3.30 3.67
N ARG A 190 30.65 3.50 3.62
CA ARG A 190 31.34 3.93 2.39
C ARG A 190 31.26 2.91 1.25
N PHE A 191 31.08 1.62 1.56
CA PHE A 191 30.92 0.56 0.55
C PHE A 191 29.44 0.28 0.21
N ALA A 192 28.53 0.87 0.97
CA ALA A 192 27.09 0.75 0.76
C ALA A 192 26.49 1.93 -0.04
N ILE A 193 27.31 2.67 -0.78
CA ILE A 193 26.84 3.79 -1.61
C ILE A 193 26.11 3.22 -2.84
N ILE A 194 24.81 3.45 -2.90
CA ILE A 194 23.90 3.01 -3.98
C ILE A 194 23.32 4.18 -4.78
N SER A 195 23.47 5.40 -4.29
CA SER A 195 22.95 6.63 -4.90
C SER A 195 23.91 7.79 -4.68
N ARG A 196 23.70 8.88 -5.42
CA ARG A 196 24.49 10.11 -5.19
C ARG A 196 24.14 10.69 -3.82
N VAL A 197 25.15 11.22 -3.13
CA VAL A 197 25.00 11.81 -1.79
C VAL A 197 23.96 12.96 -1.72
N SER A 198 23.77 13.67 -2.83
CA SER A 198 22.81 14.77 -2.96
C SER A 198 21.37 14.30 -3.19
N ASN A 199 21.16 13.05 -3.59
CA ASN A 199 19.85 12.53 -3.93
C ASN A 199 18.98 12.38 -2.70
N ALA A 200 17.68 12.63 -2.87
CA ALA A 200 16.68 12.37 -1.85
C ALA A 200 16.38 10.87 -1.77
N ALA A 201 16.08 10.41 -0.57
CA ALA A 201 15.67 9.05 -0.29
C ALA A 201 14.59 9.03 0.79
N VAL A 202 13.73 8.03 0.75
CA VAL A 202 12.75 7.76 1.79
C VAL A 202 13.37 6.76 2.77
N LEU A 203 13.36 7.12 4.03
CA LEU A 203 13.80 6.28 5.15
C LEU A 203 12.58 5.79 5.92
N VAL A 204 12.43 4.48 5.99
CA VAL A 204 11.45 3.79 6.81
C VAL A 204 12.19 3.20 8.01
N ARG A 205 11.82 3.62 9.22
CA ARG A 205 12.36 3.09 10.47
C ARG A 205 11.38 2.17 11.13
N LEU A 206 11.81 0.93 11.31
CA LEU A 206 11.05 -0.10 12.01
C LEU A 206 11.69 -0.41 13.34
N ARG A 207 10.87 -0.57 14.37
CA ARG A 207 11.26 -1.08 15.67
C ARG A 207 10.82 -2.54 15.75
N ILE A 208 11.72 -3.38 16.20
CA ILE A 208 11.48 -4.81 16.39
C ILE A 208 11.73 -5.10 17.88
N ASP A 209 10.66 -5.48 18.58
CA ASP A 209 10.67 -5.78 20.00
C ASP A 209 10.45 -7.29 20.20
N MET A 210 11.30 -7.90 21.06
CA MET A 210 11.28 -9.31 21.41
C MET A 210 11.35 -9.42 22.93
N ASP A 211 10.22 -9.34 23.62
CA ASP A 211 10.12 -9.23 25.07
C ASP A 211 11.05 -8.10 25.63
N ASP A 212 12.13 -8.48 26.32
CA ASP A 212 13.09 -7.52 26.91
C ASP A 212 14.23 -7.13 25.98
N ARG A 213 14.20 -7.55 24.72
CA ARG A 213 15.24 -7.37 23.70
C ARG A 213 14.63 -6.75 22.46
N GLY A 214 15.49 -6.25 21.60
CA GLY A 214 15.03 -5.69 20.34
C GLY A 214 16.04 -4.74 19.74
N GLY A 215 15.59 -3.99 18.75
CA GLY A 215 16.40 -2.98 18.08
C GLY A 215 15.68 -2.39 16.88
N ARG A 216 16.45 -1.80 15.98
CA ARG A 216 15.93 -1.08 14.82
C ARG A 216 16.37 -1.73 13.51
N LEU A 217 15.45 -1.72 12.58
CA LEU A 217 15.71 -2.02 11.19
C LEU A 217 15.30 -0.81 10.38
N GLU A 218 16.22 -0.30 9.58
CA GLU A 218 15.99 0.88 8.76
C GLU A 218 16.07 0.50 7.28
N MET A 219 15.09 0.94 6.49
CA MET A 219 15.07 0.74 5.04
C MET A 219 15.15 2.08 4.34
N LEU A 220 16.13 2.24 3.48
CA LEU A 220 16.35 3.44 2.69
C LEU A 220 16.11 3.15 1.22
N LEU A 221 15.13 3.84 0.65
CA LEU A 221 14.74 3.76 -0.75
C LEU A 221 15.00 5.10 -1.43
N PRO A 222 16.02 5.22 -2.30
CA PRO A 222 16.21 6.41 -3.10
C PRO A 222 14.96 6.74 -3.94
N TYR A 223 14.63 8.02 -4.11
CA TYR A 223 13.50 8.41 -4.97
C TYR A 223 13.68 7.90 -6.40
N ALA A 224 14.91 7.84 -6.89
CA ALA A 224 15.22 7.23 -8.19
C ALA A 224 14.79 5.76 -8.29
N THR A 225 14.82 5.03 -7.17
CA THR A 225 14.32 3.64 -7.11
C THR A 225 12.80 3.57 -7.12
N LEU A 226 12.13 4.55 -6.52
CA LEU A 226 10.67 4.62 -6.46
C LEU A 226 10.03 5.29 -7.70
N GLU A 227 10.83 5.91 -8.57
CA GLU A 227 10.35 6.65 -9.75
C GLU A 227 9.39 5.85 -10.64
N PRO A 228 9.65 4.54 -10.97
CA PRO A 228 8.74 3.77 -11.81
C PRO A 228 7.35 3.58 -11.22
N VAL A 229 7.21 3.65 -9.91
CA VAL A 229 5.93 3.45 -9.19
C VAL A 229 5.44 4.72 -8.49
N ARG A 230 6.10 5.85 -8.71
CA ARG A 230 5.80 7.11 -8.07
C ARG A 230 4.34 7.53 -8.21
N GLU A 231 3.78 7.45 -9.41
CA GLU A 231 2.38 7.79 -9.65
C GLU A 231 1.41 6.93 -8.84
N LEU A 232 1.73 5.64 -8.66
CA LEU A 232 0.94 4.74 -7.82
C LEU A 232 1.09 5.08 -6.34
N LEU A 233 2.31 5.47 -5.91
CA LEU A 233 2.60 5.83 -4.52
C LEU A 233 1.99 7.17 -4.10
N LEU A 234 1.79 8.10 -5.05
CA LEU A 234 1.14 9.39 -4.83
C LEU A 234 -0.39 9.32 -4.77
N GLN A 235 -0.99 8.25 -5.27
CA GLN A 235 -2.43 8.10 -5.22
C GLN A 235 -2.91 8.17 -3.77
N GLN A 236 -3.85 9.05 -3.51
CA GLN A 236 -4.55 9.06 -2.24
C GLN A 236 -5.43 7.81 -2.14
N PHE A 237 -5.38 7.18 -0.99
CA PHE A 237 -6.20 6.01 -0.68
C PHE A 237 -7.68 6.37 -0.87
N MET A 238 -8.24 6.04 -2.00
CA MET A 238 -9.67 5.95 -2.20
C MET A 238 -10.06 4.49 -1.96
N GLY A 239 -10.35 4.15 -0.75
CA GLY A 239 -10.88 2.94 -0.08
C GLY A 239 -11.14 1.64 -0.83
N GLU A 240 -11.10 1.60 -2.16
CA GLU A 240 -11.69 0.48 -2.91
C GLU A 240 -10.69 -0.52 -3.53
N ARG A 241 -9.39 -0.21 -3.63
CA ARG A 241 -8.44 -1.12 -4.30
C ARG A 241 -7.54 -1.93 -3.37
N PHE A 242 -7.22 -1.44 -2.18
CA PHE A 242 -6.39 -2.15 -1.21
C PHE A 242 -7.18 -3.03 -0.21
N GLY A 243 -8.50 -2.90 -0.17
CA GLY A 243 -9.41 -3.75 0.61
C GLY A 243 -9.79 -5.06 -0.09
N ARG A 244 -9.24 -5.35 -1.27
CA ARG A 244 -9.40 -6.66 -1.90
C ARG A 244 -8.46 -7.64 -1.24
N ASP A 245 -8.92 -8.18 -0.13
CA ASP A 245 -8.38 -9.40 0.41
C ASP A 245 -8.62 -10.48 -0.65
N SER A 246 -7.58 -10.88 -1.38
CA SER A 246 -7.69 -11.88 -2.44
C SER A 246 -8.31 -13.18 -1.93
N ILE A 247 -8.13 -13.46 -0.65
CA ILE A 247 -8.74 -14.60 0.06
C ILE A 247 -10.26 -14.38 0.17
N TRP A 248 -10.70 -13.16 0.50
CA TRP A 248 -12.12 -12.83 0.59
C TRP A 248 -12.81 -12.81 -0.79
N GLU A 249 -12.13 -12.27 -1.81
CA GLU A 249 -12.64 -12.26 -3.19
C GLU A 249 -12.76 -13.67 -3.75
N THR A 250 -11.76 -14.53 -3.51
CA THR A 250 -11.79 -15.94 -3.91
C THR A 250 -12.88 -16.69 -3.16
N HIS A 251 -12.97 -16.53 -1.84
CA HIS A 251 -14.00 -17.18 -1.04
C HIS A 251 -15.41 -16.70 -1.40
N LEU A 252 -15.58 -15.38 -1.63
CA LEU A 252 -16.86 -14.83 -2.08
C LEU A 252 -17.22 -15.34 -3.48
N ALA A 253 -16.25 -15.45 -4.38
CA ALA A 253 -16.47 -16.01 -5.71
C ALA A 253 -16.88 -17.49 -5.63
N GLU A 254 -16.23 -18.31 -4.80
CA GLU A 254 -16.62 -19.70 -4.55
C GLU A 254 -18.03 -19.80 -3.99
N GLN A 255 -18.38 -19.00 -2.99
CA GLN A 255 -19.73 -18.97 -2.41
C GLN A 255 -20.80 -18.51 -3.41
N LEU A 256 -20.45 -17.58 -4.32
CA LEU A 256 -21.34 -17.15 -5.39
C LEU A 256 -21.55 -18.24 -6.43
N TRP A 257 -20.55 -19.06 -6.74
CA TRP A 257 -20.68 -20.19 -7.64
C TRP A 257 -21.56 -21.32 -7.07
N ASP A 258 -21.57 -21.49 -5.77
CA ASP A 258 -22.37 -22.51 -5.09
C ASP A 258 -23.80 -22.01 -4.74
N THR A 259 -24.11 -20.75 -5.05
CA THR A 259 -25.44 -20.17 -4.76
C THR A 259 -26.48 -20.70 -5.75
N GLU A 260 -27.51 -21.32 -5.22
CA GLU A 260 -28.68 -21.75 -5.98
C GLU A 260 -29.57 -20.55 -6.33
N VAL A 261 -30.02 -20.49 -7.58
CA VAL A 261 -30.94 -19.46 -8.06
C VAL A 261 -32.13 -20.08 -8.75
N ASP A 262 -33.31 -19.53 -8.51
CA ASP A 262 -34.53 -19.95 -9.19
C ASP A 262 -34.58 -19.38 -10.61
N LEU A 263 -34.88 -20.24 -11.57
CA LEU A 263 -35.03 -19.86 -12.98
C LEU A 263 -36.50 -19.97 -13.38
N ASP A 264 -37.06 -18.85 -13.81
CA ASP A 264 -38.39 -18.80 -14.40
C ASP A 264 -38.33 -19.09 -15.90
N VAL A 265 -39.14 -20.05 -16.34
CA VAL A 265 -39.34 -20.33 -17.79
C VAL A 265 -40.65 -19.71 -18.21
N VAL A 266 -40.56 -18.56 -18.86
CA VAL A 266 -41.74 -17.82 -19.30
C VAL A 266 -42.19 -18.29 -20.66
N LEU A 267 -43.37 -18.88 -20.71
CA LEU A 267 -43.98 -19.40 -21.95
C LEU A 267 -44.52 -18.27 -22.81
N ASP A 268 -45.27 -17.36 -22.22
CA ASP A 268 -45.83 -16.16 -22.83
C ASP A 268 -46.22 -15.13 -21.77
N GLU A 269 -46.32 -13.88 -22.17
CA GLU A 269 -46.76 -12.78 -21.30
C GLU A 269 -47.85 -11.98 -22.01
N GLN A 270 -49.02 -11.84 -21.41
CA GLN A 270 -50.10 -11.05 -21.94
C GLN A 270 -50.44 -9.86 -21.07
N VAL A 271 -50.71 -8.73 -21.71
CA VAL A 271 -51.17 -7.52 -21.07
C VAL A 271 -52.70 -7.56 -21.03
N MET A 272 -53.26 -7.61 -19.86
CA MET A 272 -54.71 -7.61 -19.62
C MET A 272 -55.15 -6.36 -18.86
N ARG A 273 -56.39 -5.95 -19.00
CA ARG A 273 -56.97 -4.87 -18.17
C ARG A 273 -57.19 -5.41 -16.74
N LEU A 274 -56.97 -4.55 -15.75
CA LEU A 274 -57.18 -4.93 -14.35
C LEU A 274 -58.61 -5.43 -14.08
N SER A 275 -59.59 -4.82 -14.73
CA SER A 275 -61.00 -5.27 -14.70
C SER A 275 -61.19 -6.73 -15.12
N ASP A 276 -60.51 -7.14 -16.16
CA ASP A 276 -60.61 -8.48 -16.72
C ASP A 276 -59.92 -9.51 -15.81
N VAL A 277 -58.78 -9.11 -15.21
CA VAL A 277 -58.08 -9.94 -14.23
C VAL A 277 -58.90 -10.13 -12.98
N MET A 278 -59.61 -9.08 -12.50
CA MET A 278 -60.47 -9.16 -11.31
C MET A 278 -61.76 -9.94 -11.53
N ALA A 279 -62.16 -10.11 -12.82
CA ALA A 279 -63.36 -10.87 -13.19
C ALA A 279 -63.07 -12.38 -13.42
N LEU A 280 -61.81 -12.84 -13.38
CA LEU A 280 -61.45 -14.23 -13.63
C LEU A 280 -62.03 -15.18 -12.58
N GLN A 281 -62.59 -16.27 -13.05
CA GLN A 281 -63.17 -17.34 -12.24
C GLN A 281 -62.51 -18.68 -12.54
N VAL A 282 -62.61 -19.61 -11.60
CA VAL A 282 -62.12 -20.98 -11.77
C VAL A 282 -62.79 -21.66 -12.95
N GLY A 283 -62.03 -22.02 -13.95
CA GLY A 283 -62.52 -22.61 -15.23
C GLY A 283 -62.40 -21.68 -16.43
N ASP A 284 -62.07 -20.41 -16.23
CA ASP A 284 -61.84 -19.49 -17.34
C ASP A 284 -60.59 -19.86 -18.17
N ARG A 285 -60.58 -19.55 -19.45
CA ARG A 285 -59.50 -19.86 -20.37
C ARG A 285 -58.78 -18.60 -20.79
N ILE A 286 -57.49 -18.54 -20.53
CA ILE A 286 -56.63 -17.47 -21.02
C ILE A 286 -55.92 -18.03 -22.29
N MET A 287 -56.14 -17.36 -23.42
CA MET A 287 -55.47 -17.76 -24.68
C MET A 287 -54.08 -17.13 -24.74
N LEU A 288 -53.05 -17.98 -24.70
CA LEU A 288 -51.68 -17.54 -24.89
C LEU A 288 -51.37 -17.44 -26.38
N GLY A 289 -50.55 -16.46 -26.76
CA GLY A 289 -50.08 -16.27 -28.16
C GLY A 289 -48.99 -17.24 -28.59
N ALA A 290 -48.45 -18.03 -27.66
CA ALA A 290 -47.36 -18.97 -27.91
C ALA A 290 -47.88 -20.20 -28.69
N ALA A 291 -47.31 -20.49 -29.86
CA ALA A 291 -47.55 -21.70 -30.63
C ALA A 291 -46.70 -22.88 -30.07
N ALA A 292 -47.13 -24.12 -30.33
CA ALA A 292 -46.35 -25.29 -30.01
C ALA A 292 -44.98 -25.24 -30.70
N GLY A 293 -43.90 -25.16 -29.92
CA GLY A 293 -42.52 -25.03 -30.43
C GLY A 293 -41.96 -23.60 -30.51
N SER A 294 -42.74 -22.59 -30.10
CA SER A 294 -42.23 -21.22 -29.93
C SER A 294 -41.08 -21.19 -28.93
N PRO A 295 -40.07 -20.32 -29.15
CA PRO A 295 -39.00 -20.14 -28.17
C PRO A 295 -39.58 -19.54 -26.87
N VAL A 296 -39.10 -20.05 -25.76
CA VAL A 296 -39.43 -19.57 -24.40
C VAL A 296 -38.25 -18.82 -23.84
N ARG A 297 -38.51 -17.86 -22.94
CA ARG A 297 -37.43 -17.09 -22.26
C ARG A 297 -37.19 -17.68 -20.87
N VAL A 298 -35.91 -17.93 -20.60
CA VAL A 298 -35.45 -18.30 -19.25
C VAL A 298 -34.87 -17.07 -18.61
N ARG A 299 -35.39 -16.70 -17.44
CA ARG A 299 -34.97 -15.51 -16.68
C ARG A 299 -34.70 -15.86 -15.22
N CYS A 300 -33.82 -15.07 -14.61
CA CYS A 300 -33.65 -15.04 -13.18
C CYS A 300 -34.13 -13.67 -12.67
N GLY A 301 -35.28 -13.66 -11.99
CA GLY A 301 -36.00 -12.44 -11.64
C GLY A 301 -36.35 -11.61 -12.88
N ALA A 302 -35.83 -10.40 -13.00
CA ALA A 302 -36.05 -9.50 -14.15
C ALA A 302 -35.04 -9.68 -15.30
N VAL A 303 -33.97 -10.48 -15.11
CA VAL A 303 -32.86 -10.60 -16.08
C VAL A 303 -33.09 -11.79 -17.01
N PRO A 304 -33.25 -11.59 -18.34
CA PRO A 304 -33.29 -12.68 -19.29
C PRO A 304 -31.91 -13.30 -19.45
N LEU A 305 -31.82 -14.64 -19.34
CA LEU A 305 -30.56 -15.37 -19.46
C LEU A 305 -30.45 -16.11 -20.77
N PHE A 306 -31.50 -16.88 -21.15
CA PHE A 306 -31.46 -17.77 -22.30
C PHE A 306 -32.79 -17.75 -23.08
N GLU A 307 -32.69 -18.03 -24.36
CA GLU A 307 -33.82 -18.51 -25.17
C GLU A 307 -33.73 -20.03 -25.29
N ALA A 308 -34.87 -20.68 -25.08
CA ALA A 308 -34.95 -22.13 -25.02
C ALA A 308 -36.23 -22.65 -25.70
N ARG A 309 -36.30 -23.95 -25.92
CA ARG A 309 -37.53 -24.64 -26.36
C ARG A 309 -38.02 -25.59 -25.33
N VAL A 310 -39.32 -25.60 -25.13
CA VAL A 310 -39.96 -26.53 -24.20
C VAL A 310 -40.07 -27.90 -24.89
N GLY A 311 -39.80 -28.92 -24.16
CA GLY A 311 -39.90 -30.31 -24.59
C GLY A 311 -40.23 -31.23 -23.40
N ARG A 312 -40.25 -32.53 -23.68
CA ARG A 312 -40.46 -33.55 -22.64
C ARG A 312 -39.30 -34.52 -22.65
N ARG A 313 -38.78 -34.82 -21.45
CA ARG A 313 -37.75 -35.84 -21.25
C ARG A 313 -38.25 -36.82 -20.19
N LYS A 314 -38.54 -38.06 -20.64
CA LYS A 314 -39.25 -39.05 -19.80
C LYS A 314 -40.61 -38.45 -19.36
N ASP A 315 -40.88 -38.44 -18.05
CA ASP A 315 -42.13 -37.92 -17.47
C ASP A 315 -42.05 -36.49 -16.95
N ARG A 316 -40.95 -35.78 -17.30
CA ARG A 316 -40.75 -34.37 -16.85
C ARG A 316 -40.74 -33.41 -18.03
N VAL A 317 -41.30 -32.23 -17.83
CA VAL A 317 -41.12 -31.09 -18.73
C VAL A 317 -39.66 -30.69 -18.68
N ALA A 318 -39.08 -30.46 -19.82
CA ALA A 318 -37.69 -30.07 -19.95
C ALA A 318 -37.55 -28.88 -20.91
N ILE A 319 -36.54 -28.12 -20.77
CA ILE A 319 -36.16 -27.06 -21.70
C ILE A 319 -34.82 -27.40 -22.35
N ARG A 320 -34.71 -27.04 -23.63
CA ARG A 320 -33.43 -27.08 -24.34
C ARG A 320 -33.01 -25.65 -24.64
N ILE A 321 -31.86 -25.25 -24.11
CA ILE A 321 -31.27 -23.93 -24.36
C ILE A 321 -30.82 -23.90 -25.84
N ASP A 322 -31.30 -22.93 -26.59
CA ASP A 322 -30.92 -22.71 -27.99
C ASP A 322 -29.87 -21.61 -28.12
N ARG A 323 -30.02 -20.50 -27.38
CA ARG A 323 -29.02 -19.43 -27.33
C ARG A 323 -29.03 -18.65 -26.05
N GLU A 324 -27.91 -18.01 -25.75
CA GLU A 324 -27.76 -17.06 -24.63
C GLU A 324 -28.33 -15.68 -25.06
N CYS A 325 -29.11 -15.06 -24.16
CA CYS A 325 -29.53 -13.69 -24.38
C CYS A 325 -28.35 -12.75 -24.09
N SER A 326 -28.04 -11.85 -25.06
CA SER A 326 -27.04 -10.81 -24.85
C SER A 326 -27.36 -10.06 -23.57
N ARG A 327 -26.42 -10.03 -22.60
CA ARG A 327 -26.58 -9.23 -21.36
C ARG A 327 -26.89 -7.79 -21.77
N PRO A 328 -27.95 -7.17 -21.21
CA PRO A 328 -28.09 -5.73 -21.35
C PRO A 328 -26.80 -5.10 -20.83
N ALA A 329 -26.19 -4.23 -21.62
CA ALA A 329 -25.01 -3.48 -21.21
C ALA A 329 -25.32 -2.85 -19.85
N ARG A 330 -24.40 -3.04 -18.87
CA ARG A 330 -24.54 -2.42 -17.55
C ARG A 330 -24.79 -0.92 -17.76
N PRO A 331 -25.90 -0.35 -17.26
CA PRO A 331 -26.08 1.09 -17.35
C PRO A 331 -24.99 1.77 -16.54
N GLY A 332 -24.22 2.62 -17.18
CA GLY A 332 -23.55 3.73 -16.53
C GLY A 332 -22.18 3.50 -15.92
N ARG A 333 -21.17 3.62 -16.77
CA ARG A 333 -19.91 4.25 -16.37
C ARG A 333 -19.53 5.42 -17.29
N ALA A 334 -20.48 5.89 -18.11
CA ALA A 334 -20.23 6.90 -19.15
C ALA A 334 -21.03 8.21 -18.95
N GLU A 335 -21.65 8.42 -17.79
CA GLU A 335 -22.49 9.64 -17.61
C GLU A 335 -22.15 10.47 -16.35
N LEU A 336 -20.90 10.38 -15.90
CA LEU A 336 -20.36 11.25 -14.84
C LEU A 336 -19.09 12.00 -15.31
N ALA A 337 -19.08 12.42 -16.57
CA ALA A 337 -18.08 13.38 -17.08
C ALA A 337 -18.83 14.44 -17.90
N ALA A 338 -19.21 15.50 -17.27
CA ALA A 338 -19.17 16.92 -17.51
C ALA A 338 -20.39 17.61 -16.90
N PRO A 339 -20.17 18.65 -16.12
CA PRO A 339 -20.76 19.94 -16.46
C PRO A 339 -19.71 20.99 -16.77
N ALA A 340 -20.14 21.89 -17.59
CA ALA A 340 -19.56 23.09 -18.13
C ALA A 340 -18.82 24.00 -17.10
#